data_fc40d18838f386fbe4e83f32d1809b8b
#
_entry.id   fc40d18838f386fbe4e83f32d1809b8b
#
_cell.length_a   1.000
_cell.length_b   1.000
_cell.length_c   1.000
_cell.angle_alpha   90.00
_cell.angle_beta   90.00
_cell.angle_gamma   90.00
#
_symmetry.space_group_name_H-M   'P 1'
#
loop_
_entity.id
_entity.type
_entity.pdbx_description
1 polymer ?
#
loop_
_entity_poly.entity_id
_entity_poly.type
_entity_poly.pdbx_seq_one_letter_code
_entity_poly.pdbx_strand_id
1 'polypeptide(L)'
;MGRPLNRRRADGLPGIVDIGCVAGEMEEEVARPLNFAVVETGVFRSGFPEAGNFSFLRSLRLRSVVYLCPEPYPEANLEFLEDNGIGLFQFGIEGHKEPFDNNIPEEMIREALKVVLDVRNHPLLIHCNRGKHRTGCVVGCLRKLQKWCLSSVFDEYQRFAAAKARVSDQRFMELFDVTSLKHLSPPFGLLKSSAVA
;
A
#
# COMPACT_ATOMS: atom_id res chain seq x y z
N MET A 1 -86.62 1.38 36.91
CA MET A 1 -86.64 0.27 35.93
C MET A 1 -85.64 0.58 34.84
N GLY A 2 -84.48 0.06 34.91
CA GLY A 2 -83.41 0.31 33.93
C GLY A 2 -82.54 -0.92 33.86
N ARG A 3 -82.49 -1.55 32.69
CA ARG A 3 -81.69 -2.76 32.43
C ARG A 3 -80.23 -2.40 32.31
N PRO A 4 -79.27 -3.23 32.73
CA PRO A 4 -77.85 -2.99 32.55
C PRO A 4 -77.37 -3.36 31.16
N LEU A 5 -76.51 -2.50 30.59
CA LEU A 5 -75.81 -2.70 29.31
C LEU A 5 -74.67 -3.67 29.46
N ASN A 6 -74.67 -4.69 28.60
CA ASN A 6 -73.69 -5.75 28.48
C ASN A 6 -72.41 -5.20 27.86
N ARG A 7 -71.28 -5.19 28.63
CA ARG A 7 -69.93 -4.88 28.11
C ARG A 7 -69.34 -6.16 27.48
N ARG A 8 -69.21 -6.15 26.17
CA ARG A 8 -68.39 -7.14 25.45
C ARG A 8 -66.94 -6.88 25.77
N ARG A 9 -66.19 -7.94 26.13
CA ARG A 9 -64.76 -7.94 26.26
C ARG A 9 -64.17 -7.85 24.85
N ALA A 10 -63.25 -6.91 24.61
CA ALA A 10 -62.41 -6.83 23.43
C ALA A 10 -61.25 -7.83 23.60
N ASP A 11 -61.17 -8.74 22.67
CA ASP A 11 -60.13 -9.76 22.60
C ASP A 11 -58.79 -9.15 22.33
N GLY A 12 -57.75 -9.75 22.92
CA GLY A 12 -56.39 -9.23 22.93
C GLY A 12 -55.76 -9.14 21.54
N LEU A 13 -55.07 -8.08 21.33
CA LEU A 13 -54.11 -7.92 20.24
C LEU A 13 -52.88 -8.81 20.51
N PRO A 14 -52.33 -9.50 19.50
CA PRO A 14 -51.13 -10.29 19.66
C PRO A 14 -49.94 -9.37 19.96
N GLY A 15 -49.09 -9.77 20.89
CA GLY A 15 -47.95 -9.06 21.37
C GLY A 15 -47.00 -8.61 20.25
N ILE A 16 -46.55 -7.37 20.36
CA ILE A 16 -45.43 -6.83 19.58
C ILE A 16 -44.19 -7.62 20.00
N VAL A 17 -43.68 -8.45 19.08
CA VAL A 17 -42.37 -9.07 19.26
C VAL A 17 -41.36 -7.96 19.19
N ASP A 18 -40.72 -7.72 20.33
CA ASP A 18 -39.56 -6.82 20.40
C ASP A 18 -38.43 -7.41 19.54
N ILE A 19 -38.32 -6.93 18.33
CA ILE A 19 -37.18 -7.27 17.46
C ILE A 19 -35.99 -6.54 18.06
N GLY A 20 -35.30 -7.23 18.98
CA GLY A 20 -34.05 -6.76 19.52
C GLY A 20 -33.17 -6.27 18.39
N CYS A 21 -32.83 -4.97 18.46
CA CYS A 21 -31.82 -4.35 17.63
C CYS A 21 -30.53 -5.15 17.82
N VAL A 22 -30.25 -6.08 16.93
CA VAL A 22 -28.89 -6.65 16.79
C VAL A 22 -28.02 -5.43 16.52
N ALA A 23 -27.18 -5.08 17.49
CA ALA A 23 -26.11 -4.12 17.31
C ALA A 23 -25.31 -4.64 16.12
N GLY A 24 -25.46 -3.98 14.96
CA GLY A 24 -24.68 -4.29 13.80
C GLY A 24 -23.22 -4.16 14.25
N GLU A 25 -22.46 -5.24 14.11
CA GLU A 25 -21.02 -5.19 14.19
C GLU A 25 -20.63 -4.07 13.21
N MET A 26 -20.16 -2.94 13.73
CA MET A 26 -19.56 -1.89 12.92
C MET A 26 -18.35 -2.56 12.26
N GLU A 27 -18.48 -2.92 10.99
CA GLU A 27 -17.32 -3.31 10.20
C GLU A 27 -16.33 -2.14 10.33
N GLU A 28 -15.23 -2.38 11.03
CA GLU A 28 -14.16 -1.40 11.18
C GLU A 28 -13.68 -1.09 9.77
N GLU A 29 -13.93 0.13 9.29
CA GLU A 29 -13.55 0.55 7.95
C GLU A 29 -12.03 0.42 7.82
N VAL A 30 -11.60 -0.60 7.10
CA VAL A 30 -10.18 -0.97 6.96
C VAL A 30 -9.48 0.10 6.12
N ALA A 31 -8.92 1.11 6.79
CA ALA A 31 -8.29 2.26 6.16
C ALA A 31 -7.00 1.86 5.44
N ARG A 32 -6.92 2.19 4.14
CA ARG A 32 -5.71 2.00 3.33
C ARG A 32 -4.75 3.16 3.52
N PRO A 33 -3.42 2.93 3.50
CA PRO A 33 -2.46 4.02 3.49
C PRO A 33 -2.64 4.93 2.28
N LEU A 34 -2.24 6.20 2.44
CA LEU A 34 -2.27 7.17 1.35
C LEU A 34 -1.55 6.63 0.10
N ASN A 35 -2.11 6.85 -1.09
CA ASN A 35 -1.52 6.40 -2.37
C ASN A 35 -1.21 4.89 -2.42
N PHE A 36 -1.96 4.09 -1.69
CA PHE A 36 -1.84 2.63 -1.78
C PHE A 36 -2.24 2.14 -3.16
N ALA A 37 -1.41 1.27 -3.72
CA ALA A 37 -1.73 0.53 -4.94
C ALA A 37 -0.92 -0.77 -5.05
N VAL A 38 -1.44 -1.68 -5.86
CA VAL A 38 -0.71 -2.87 -6.31
C VAL A 38 0.21 -2.44 -7.45
N VAL A 39 1.50 -2.70 -7.33
CA VAL A 39 2.48 -2.53 -8.41
C VAL A 39 2.45 -3.77 -9.30
N GLU A 40 2.61 -4.93 -8.70
CA GLU A 40 2.48 -6.24 -9.32
C GLU A 40 2.17 -7.29 -8.24
N THR A 41 2.02 -8.55 -8.63
CA THR A 41 1.72 -9.63 -7.67
C THR A 41 2.79 -9.67 -6.57
N GLY A 42 2.37 -9.46 -5.33
CA GLY A 42 3.25 -9.46 -4.17
C GLY A 42 4.08 -8.18 -3.98
N VAL A 43 3.89 -7.15 -4.80
CA VAL A 43 4.56 -5.84 -4.65
C VAL A 43 3.53 -4.74 -4.55
N PHE A 44 3.55 -4.01 -3.45
CA PHE A 44 2.64 -2.91 -3.16
C PHE A 44 3.41 -1.60 -2.99
N ARG A 45 2.71 -0.48 -3.15
CA ARG A 45 3.24 0.86 -2.90
C ARG A 45 2.28 1.66 -2.03
N SER A 46 2.81 2.59 -1.22
CA SER A 46 1.99 3.55 -0.48
C SER A 46 2.77 4.79 -0.03
N GLY A 47 2.08 5.71 0.62
CA GLY A 47 2.63 6.66 1.57
C GLY A 47 2.90 5.97 2.90
N PHE A 48 3.33 6.78 3.89
CA PHE A 48 3.67 6.27 5.22
C PHE A 48 2.42 5.65 5.88
N PRO A 49 2.49 4.38 6.34
CA PRO A 49 1.38 3.76 7.05
C PRO A 49 1.28 4.28 8.49
N GLU A 50 0.09 4.69 8.88
CA GLU A 50 -0.25 5.09 10.25
C GLU A 50 -0.91 3.91 11.00
N ALA A 51 -1.06 4.02 12.33
CA ALA A 51 -1.64 2.96 13.15
C ALA A 51 -3.03 2.50 12.66
N GLY A 52 -3.87 3.43 12.16
CA GLY A 52 -5.17 3.12 11.57
C GLY A 52 -5.10 2.26 10.30
N ASN A 53 -3.91 2.07 9.72
CA ASN A 53 -3.73 1.22 8.54
C ASN A 53 -3.26 -0.21 8.89
N PHE A 54 -2.94 -0.50 10.15
CA PHE A 54 -2.30 -1.76 10.53
C PHE A 54 -3.20 -2.99 10.28
N SER A 55 -4.51 -2.86 10.50
CA SER A 55 -5.45 -3.94 10.17
C SER A 55 -5.45 -4.27 8.67
N PHE A 56 -5.41 -3.24 7.82
CA PHE A 56 -5.26 -3.41 6.38
C PHE A 56 -3.93 -4.06 6.01
N LEU A 57 -2.80 -3.58 6.56
CA LEU A 57 -1.48 -4.14 6.26
C LEU A 57 -1.36 -5.59 6.68
N ARG A 58 -1.99 -5.97 7.81
CA ARG A 58 -2.05 -7.37 8.27
C ARG A 58 -2.74 -8.26 7.24
N SER A 59 -3.81 -7.78 6.59
CA SER A 59 -4.54 -8.53 5.56
C SER A 59 -3.68 -8.83 4.32
N LEU A 60 -2.67 -7.99 4.04
CA LEU A 60 -1.74 -8.19 2.91
C LEU A 60 -0.71 -9.29 3.18
N ARG A 61 -0.57 -9.76 4.43
CA ARG A 61 0.41 -10.78 4.85
C ARG A 61 1.83 -10.44 4.38
N LEU A 62 2.22 -9.18 4.57
CA LEU A 62 3.53 -8.69 4.17
C LEU A 62 4.64 -9.51 4.81
N ARG A 63 5.69 -9.75 4.05
CA ARG A 63 6.95 -10.31 4.55
C ARG A 63 7.99 -9.22 4.76
N SER A 64 7.91 -8.14 3.97
CA SER A 64 8.89 -7.07 4.01
C SER A 64 8.30 -5.70 3.77
N VAL A 65 8.95 -4.69 4.31
CA VAL A 65 8.72 -3.28 4.04
C VAL A 65 10.01 -2.64 3.54
N VAL A 66 9.92 -1.91 2.42
CA VAL A 66 10.99 -1.10 1.85
C VAL A 66 10.68 0.36 2.15
N TYR A 67 11.40 0.92 3.14
CA TYR A 67 11.24 2.29 3.59
C TYR A 67 12.32 3.20 2.99
N LEU A 68 11.89 4.24 2.29
CA LEU A 68 12.77 5.06 1.46
C LEU A 68 13.22 6.38 2.10
N CYS A 69 12.86 6.63 3.36
CA CYS A 69 13.19 7.88 4.02
C CYS A 69 14.36 7.73 5.01
N PRO A 70 15.13 8.82 5.26
CA PRO A 70 16.25 8.78 6.21
C PRO A 70 15.81 8.82 7.67
N GLU A 71 14.60 9.32 7.95
CA GLU A 71 14.09 9.44 9.29
C GLU A 71 13.95 8.06 9.95
N PRO A 72 14.21 7.92 11.26
CA PRO A 72 14.00 6.67 11.97
C PRO A 72 12.54 6.18 11.80
N TYR A 73 12.38 4.87 11.68
CA TYR A 73 11.04 4.29 11.64
C TYR A 73 10.39 4.42 13.02
N PRO A 74 9.15 4.93 13.14
CA PRO A 74 8.51 5.16 14.42
C PRO A 74 8.32 3.87 15.23
N GLU A 75 8.44 3.98 16.55
CA GLU A 75 8.40 2.83 17.47
C GLU A 75 7.12 1.98 17.30
N ALA A 76 5.94 2.60 17.26
CA ALA A 76 4.69 1.88 17.06
C ALA A 76 4.64 1.09 15.74
N ASN A 77 5.30 1.59 14.69
CA ASN A 77 5.41 0.89 13.43
C ASN A 77 6.43 -0.26 13.51
N LEU A 78 7.55 -0.07 14.25
CA LEU A 78 8.53 -1.14 14.49
C LEU A 78 7.89 -2.29 15.27
N GLU A 79 7.17 -2.01 16.35
CA GLU A 79 6.41 -2.98 17.12
C GLU A 79 5.43 -3.75 16.24
N PHE A 80 4.67 -3.03 15.39
CA PHE A 80 3.75 -3.68 14.44
C PHE A 80 4.48 -4.63 13.47
N LEU A 81 5.65 -4.24 12.94
CA LEU A 81 6.43 -5.10 12.04
C LEU A 81 6.94 -6.34 12.78
N GLU A 82 7.46 -6.16 13.98
CA GLU A 82 8.00 -7.24 14.82
C GLU A 82 6.91 -8.25 15.19
N ASP A 83 5.75 -7.78 15.67
CA ASP A 83 4.60 -8.61 16.04
C ASP A 83 4.07 -9.45 14.87
N ASN A 84 4.26 -8.98 13.65
CA ASN A 84 3.79 -9.67 12.44
C ASN A 84 4.92 -10.36 11.65
N GLY A 85 6.15 -10.38 12.19
CA GLY A 85 7.30 -11.02 11.54
C GLY A 85 7.70 -10.38 10.20
N ILE A 86 7.51 -9.06 10.06
CA ILE A 86 7.76 -8.31 8.82
C ILE A 86 9.16 -7.68 8.89
N GLY A 87 10.03 -8.00 7.92
CA GLY A 87 11.35 -7.41 7.81
C GLY A 87 11.32 -5.96 7.31
N LEU A 88 12.16 -5.09 7.86
CA LEU A 88 12.32 -3.72 7.43
C LEU A 88 13.63 -3.53 6.67
N PHE A 89 13.54 -2.99 5.45
CA PHE A 89 14.69 -2.53 4.66
C PHE A 89 14.60 -1.01 4.53
N GLN A 90 15.49 -0.29 5.22
CA GLN A 90 15.51 1.17 5.19
C GLN A 90 16.61 1.69 4.25
N PHE A 91 16.20 2.57 3.33
CA PHE A 91 17.08 3.28 2.41
C PHE A 91 16.94 4.78 2.66
N GLY A 92 17.92 5.40 3.28
CA GLY A 92 17.87 6.80 3.72
C GLY A 92 17.97 7.81 2.56
N ILE A 93 17.00 7.78 1.63
CA ILE A 93 16.97 8.73 0.51
C ILE A 93 16.43 10.06 0.99
N GLU A 94 17.26 11.12 0.92
CA GLU A 94 16.87 12.47 1.30
C GLU A 94 15.72 13.00 0.43
N GLY A 95 14.83 13.75 1.06
CA GLY A 95 13.72 14.43 0.37
C GLY A 95 14.10 15.86 0.05
N HIS A 96 14.54 16.15 -1.17
CA HIS A 96 14.91 17.50 -1.56
C HIS A 96 13.71 18.43 -1.72
N LYS A 97 13.79 19.61 -1.13
CA LYS A 97 12.79 20.69 -1.27
C LYS A 97 13.17 21.67 -2.40
N GLU A 98 14.42 21.71 -2.78
CA GLU A 98 14.96 22.66 -3.77
C GLU A 98 14.95 22.07 -5.17
N PRO A 99 14.59 22.87 -6.21
CA PRO A 99 14.43 22.37 -7.58
C PRO A 99 15.73 22.03 -8.31
N PHE A 100 16.90 22.33 -7.72
CA PHE A 100 18.21 22.17 -8.38
C PHE A 100 19.14 21.15 -7.74
N ASP A 101 18.79 20.60 -6.57
CA ASP A 101 19.61 19.57 -5.91
C ASP A 101 18.92 18.20 -6.03
N ASN A 102 19.02 17.64 -7.24
CA ASN A 102 18.25 16.49 -7.69
C ASN A 102 19.04 15.18 -7.64
N ASN A 103 19.90 14.99 -6.67
CA ASN A 103 20.60 13.73 -6.54
C ASN A 103 19.79 12.75 -5.66
N ILE A 104 18.76 12.11 -6.25
CA ILE A 104 18.34 10.81 -5.73
C ILE A 104 19.55 9.90 -5.95
N PRO A 105 20.15 9.34 -4.89
CA PRO A 105 21.34 8.51 -5.05
C PRO A 105 20.98 7.27 -5.88
N GLU A 106 21.49 7.19 -7.10
CA GLU A 106 21.20 6.10 -8.03
C GLU A 106 21.45 4.73 -7.38
N GLU A 107 22.54 4.64 -6.61
CA GLU A 107 22.93 3.41 -5.92
C GLU A 107 21.89 2.98 -4.87
N MET A 108 21.28 3.92 -4.14
CA MET A 108 20.24 3.58 -3.16
C MET A 108 18.97 3.05 -3.83
N ILE A 109 18.60 3.62 -4.99
CA ILE A 109 17.48 3.07 -5.80
C ILE A 109 17.84 1.68 -6.31
N ARG A 110 19.08 1.47 -6.72
CA ARG A 110 19.58 0.18 -7.19
C ARG A 110 19.52 -0.89 -6.09
N GLU A 111 19.98 -0.57 -4.89
CA GLU A 111 19.90 -1.48 -3.74
C GLU A 111 18.45 -1.75 -3.33
N ALA A 112 17.58 -0.73 -3.31
CA ALA A 112 16.16 -0.92 -3.06
C ALA A 112 15.53 -1.86 -4.11
N LEU A 113 15.87 -1.71 -5.38
CA LEU A 113 15.39 -2.59 -6.45
C LEU A 113 15.89 -4.03 -6.30
N LYS A 114 17.11 -4.27 -5.79
CA LYS A 114 17.59 -5.63 -5.49
C LYS A 114 16.69 -6.32 -4.47
N VAL A 115 16.28 -5.59 -3.42
CA VAL A 115 15.34 -6.10 -2.40
C VAL A 115 13.96 -6.38 -3.03
N VAL A 116 13.46 -5.47 -3.88
CA VAL A 116 12.17 -5.62 -4.55
C VAL A 116 12.14 -6.79 -5.53
N LEU A 117 13.24 -7.05 -6.22
CA LEU A 117 13.35 -8.13 -7.20
C LEU A 117 13.51 -9.51 -6.57
N ASP A 118 13.91 -9.58 -5.30
CA ASP A 118 14.07 -10.84 -4.59
C ASP A 118 12.71 -11.35 -4.09
N VAL A 119 12.18 -12.35 -4.76
CA VAL A 119 10.87 -12.96 -4.43
C VAL A 119 10.78 -13.51 -3.00
N ARG A 120 11.92 -13.74 -2.33
CA ARG A 120 11.93 -14.17 -0.92
C ARG A 120 11.42 -13.08 0.02
N ASN A 121 11.44 -11.82 -0.41
CA ASN A 121 10.93 -10.68 0.33
C ASN A 121 9.43 -10.44 0.12
N HIS A 122 8.80 -11.16 -0.84
CA HIS A 122 7.38 -10.96 -1.17
C HIS A 122 6.43 -11.73 -0.22
N PRO A 123 5.24 -11.20 0.07
CA PRO A 123 4.72 -9.89 -0.36
C PRO A 123 5.44 -8.72 0.33
N LEU A 124 5.71 -7.63 -0.40
CA LEU A 124 6.40 -6.45 0.14
C LEU A 124 5.67 -5.13 -0.16
N LEU A 125 5.89 -4.15 0.71
CA LEU A 125 5.39 -2.79 0.57
C LEU A 125 6.54 -1.80 0.39
N ILE A 126 6.52 -1.02 -0.70
CA ILE A 126 7.45 0.08 -0.93
C ILE A 126 6.78 1.38 -0.48
N HIS A 127 7.39 2.13 0.43
CA HIS A 127 6.82 3.41 0.83
C HIS A 127 7.85 4.50 1.18
N CYS A 128 7.38 5.73 1.14
CA CYS A 128 8.01 6.92 1.68
C CYS A 128 6.93 7.75 2.39
N ASN A 129 7.17 9.02 2.77
CA ASN A 129 6.16 9.83 3.49
C ASN A 129 4.82 9.94 2.74
N ARG A 130 4.84 10.23 1.45
CA ARG A 130 3.62 10.47 0.65
C ARG A 130 3.37 9.41 -0.44
N GLY A 131 4.28 8.48 -0.66
CA GLY A 131 4.17 7.50 -1.74
C GLY A 131 4.24 8.11 -3.15
N LYS A 132 4.80 9.33 -3.29
CA LYS A 132 4.84 10.10 -4.55
C LYS A 132 6.20 10.00 -5.22
N HIS A 133 7.20 10.76 -4.73
CA HIS A 133 8.50 10.98 -5.39
C HIS A 133 9.44 9.78 -5.25
N ARG A 134 9.99 9.52 -4.06
CA ARG A 134 10.93 8.41 -3.84
C ARG A 134 10.35 7.06 -4.21
N THR A 135 9.13 6.76 -3.74
CA THR A 135 8.38 5.56 -4.14
C THR A 135 8.12 5.54 -5.64
N GLY A 136 7.77 6.69 -6.23
CA GLY A 136 7.55 6.83 -7.66
C GLY A 136 8.79 6.52 -8.48
N CYS A 137 9.98 6.98 -8.05
CA CYS A 137 11.25 6.70 -8.72
C CYS A 137 11.62 5.21 -8.66
N VAL A 138 11.47 4.55 -7.49
CA VAL A 138 11.72 3.10 -7.39
C VAL A 138 10.79 2.33 -8.31
N VAL A 139 9.48 2.62 -8.27
CA VAL A 139 8.50 1.93 -9.12
C VAL A 139 8.74 2.24 -10.60
N GLY A 140 9.05 3.48 -10.97
CA GLY A 140 9.34 3.84 -12.34
C GLY A 140 10.59 3.15 -12.89
N CYS A 141 11.66 3.04 -12.11
CA CYS A 141 12.84 2.27 -12.48
C CYS A 141 12.56 0.77 -12.60
N LEU A 142 11.68 0.22 -11.73
CA LEU A 142 11.20 -1.16 -11.85
C LEU A 142 10.45 -1.37 -13.18
N ARG A 143 9.53 -0.47 -13.55
CA ARG A 143 8.81 -0.52 -14.83
C ARG A 143 9.75 -0.44 -16.03
N LYS A 144 10.79 0.42 -15.95
CA LYS A 144 11.82 0.50 -16.98
C LYS A 144 12.58 -0.83 -17.12
N LEU A 145 12.95 -1.46 -16.01
CA LEU A 145 13.55 -2.80 -16.01
C LEU A 145 12.62 -3.85 -16.65
N GLN A 146 11.32 -3.73 -16.42
CA GLN A 146 10.25 -4.53 -17.04
C GLN A 146 9.99 -4.16 -18.52
N LYS A 147 10.79 -3.26 -19.10
CA LYS A 147 10.70 -2.83 -20.52
C LYS A 147 9.41 -2.08 -20.87
N TRP A 148 8.80 -1.40 -19.90
CA TRP A 148 7.71 -0.48 -20.22
C TRP A 148 8.23 0.70 -21.04
N CYS A 149 7.41 1.24 -21.95
CA CYS A 149 7.76 2.48 -22.65
C CYS A 149 7.77 3.66 -21.64
N LEU A 150 8.67 4.61 -21.84
CA LEU A 150 8.86 5.73 -20.91
C LEU A 150 7.58 6.55 -20.70
N SER A 151 6.76 6.72 -21.75
CA SER A 151 5.48 7.41 -21.60
C SER A 151 4.57 6.75 -20.56
N SER A 152 4.43 5.44 -20.60
CA SER A 152 3.63 4.70 -19.60
C SER A 152 4.24 4.75 -18.19
N VAL A 153 5.58 4.76 -18.07
CA VAL A 153 6.28 4.95 -16.78
C VAL A 153 5.95 6.33 -16.21
N PHE A 154 6.01 7.37 -17.04
CA PHE A 154 5.73 8.74 -16.63
C PHE A 154 4.25 8.96 -16.31
N ASP A 155 3.34 8.34 -17.04
CA ASP A 155 1.90 8.38 -16.77
C ASP A 155 1.58 7.74 -15.41
N GLU A 156 2.18 6.58 -15.10
CA GLU A 156 2.04 5.96 -13.77
C GLU A 156 2.59 6.88 -12.68
N TYR A 157 3.79 7.42 -12.86
CA TYR A 157 4.38 8.36 -11.90
C TYR A 157 3.49 9.59 -11.67
N GLN A 158 3.02 10.23 -12.74
CA GLN A 158 2.18 11.44 -12.68
C GLN A 158 0.85 11.17 -11.98
N ARG A 159 0.26 9.99 -12.17
CA ARG A 159 -0.99 9.59 -11.50
C ARG A 159 -0.88 9.66 -9.98
N PHE A 160 0.25 9.22 -9.40
CA PHE A 160 0.48 9.25 -7.96
C PHE A 160 1.03 10.59 -7.45
N ALA A 161 1.88 11.25 -8.21
CA ALA A 161 2.44 12.54 -7.83
C ALA A 161 1.44 13.69 -8.03
N ALA A 162 0.54 13.57 -9.01
CA ALA A 162 -0.47 14.57 -9.39
C ALA A 162 0.16 15.96 -9.61
N ALA A 163 -0.44 17.02 -9.06
CA ALA A 163 0.09 18.39 -9.14
C ALA A 163 1.50 18.58 -8.52
N LYS A 164 2.05 17.55 -7.87
CA LYS A 164 3.41 17.56 -7.29
C LYS A 164 4.42 16.78 -8.15
N ALA A 165 4.03 16.34 -9.34
CA ALA A 165 4.96 15.68 -10.26
C ALA A 165 6.16 16.57 -10.56
N ARG A 166 7.36 15.95 -10.61
CA ARG A 166 8.65 16.65 -10.84
C ARG A 166 9.27 16.15 -12.12
N VAL A 167 9.73 17.08 -12.95
CA VAL A 167 10.47 16.75 -14.17
C VAL A 167 11.81 16.07 -13.83
N SER A 168 12.43 16.46 -12.72
CA SER A 168 13.66 15.84 -12.23
C SER A 168 13.51 14.34 -11.91
N ASP A 169 12.40 13.92 -11.29
CA ASP A 169 12.14 12.51 -11.02
C ASP A 169 11.95 11.72 -12.33
N GLN A 170 11.27 12.32 -13.31
CA GLN A 170 11.12 11.72 -14.65
C GLN A 170 12.46 11.61 -15.37
N ARG A 171 13.28 12.65 -15.30
CA ARG A 171 14.62 12.65 -15.87
C ARG A 171 15.52 11.61 -15.21
N PHE A 172 15.42 11.47 -13.88
CA PHE A 172 16.13 10.43 -13.16
C PHE A 172 15.74 9.03 -13.68
N MET A 173 14.42 8.73 -13.75
CA MET A 173 13.93 7.45 -14.26
C MET A 173 14.37 7.20 -15.71
N GLU A 174 14.37 8.21 -16.56
CA GLU A 174 14.85 8.12 -17.94
C GLU A 174 16.32 7.72 -18.00
N LEU A 175 17.17 8.34 -17.20
CA LEU A 175 18.62 8.14 -17.21
C LEU A 175 19.09 6.92 -16.43
N PHE A 176 18.30 6.42 -15.47
CA PHE A 176 18.67 5.31 -14.61
C PHE A 176 19.10 4.09 -15.41
N ASP A 177 20.32 3.58 -15.16
CA ASP A 177 20.81 2.38 -15.84
C ASP A 177 20.31 1.09 -15.15
N VAL A 178 19.48 0.34 -15.85
CA VAL A 178 18.93 -0.94 -15.40
C VAL A 178 19.82 -2.14 -15.76
N THR A 179 20.93 -1.94 -16.45
CA THR A 179 21.73 -3.04 -17.03
C THR A 179 22.24 -4.01 -15.97
N SER A 180 22.73 -3.47 -14.85
CA SER A 180 23.24 -4.26 -13.72
C SER A 180 22.18 -5.08 -12.98
N LEU A 181 20.88 -4.81 -13.17
CA LEU A 181 19.76 -5.48 -12.52
C LEU A 181 19.08 -6.53 -13.41
N LYS A 182 19.39 -6.58 -14.70
CA LYS A 182 18.73 -7.50 -15.66
C LYS A 182 18.83 -8.97 -15.28
N HIS A 183 19.91 -9.36 -14.67
CA HIS A 183 20.14 -10.76 -14.25
C HIS A 183 19.29 -11.16 -13.03
N LEU A 184 18.76 -10.18 -12.26
CA LEU A 184 17.89 -10.41 -11.11
C LEU A 184 16.40 -10.45 -11.50
N SER A 185 16.07 -9.92 -12.68
CA SER A 185 14.70 -9.90 -13.16
C SER A 185 14.32 -11.28 -13.71
N PRO A 186 13.28 -11.95 -13.16
CA PRO A 186 12.79 -13.18 -13.77
C PRO A 186 12.38 -12.92 -15.22
N PRO A 187 12.56 -13.86 -16.13
CA PRO A 187 12.14 -13.71 -17.52
C PRO A 187 10.63 -13.39 -17.54
N PHE A 188 10.29 -12.30 -18.20
CA PHE A 188 8.92 -11.82 -18.36
C PHE A 188 8.02 -12.97 -18.87
N GLY A 189 7.03 -13.36 -18.08
CA GLY A 189 6.04 -14.38 -18.45
C GLY A 189 6.05 -15.68 -17.65
N LEU A 190 6.93 -15.87 -16.67
CA LEU A 190 6.97 -17.07 -15.85
C LEU A 190 6.55 -16.85 -14.38
N LEU A 191 5.49 -16.08 -14.15
CA LEU A 191 4.68 -16.30 -12.96
C LEU A 191 3.81 -17.53 -13.23
N LYS A 192 4.40 -18.70 -13.10
CA LYS A 192 3.62 -19.93 -13.00
C LYS A 192 2.72 -19.78 -11.78
N SER A 193 1.43 -19.73 -12.02
CA SER A 193 0.38 -20.07 -11.08
C SER A 193 0.77 -21.40 -10.43
N SER A 194 1.44 -21.37 -9.29
CA SER A 194 1.41 -22.49 -8.37
C SER A 194 0.06 -22.41 -7.67
N ALA A 195 -0.96 -22.91 -8.38
CA ALA A 195 -2.22 -23.23 -7.79
C ALA A 195 -1.98 -24.27 -6.70
N VAL A 196 -2.41 -23.92 -5.53
CA VAL A 196 -3.08 -24.73 -4.51
C VAL A 196 -3.12 -26.24 -4.82
N ALA A 197 -2.47 -26.99 -3.97
CA ALA A 197 -2.86 -28.32 -3.60
C ALA A 197 -3.09 -28.34 -2.08
#